data_42492dd73117d397c067f096d94bcb4a
#
_entry.id   42492dd73117d397c067f096d94bcb4a
#
_cell.length_a   1.000
_cell.length_b   1.000
_cell.length_c   1.000
_cell.angle_alpha   90.00
_cell.angle_beta   90.00
_cell.angle_gamma   90.00
#
_symmetry.space_group_name_H-M   'P 1'
#
loop_
_entity.id
_entity.type
_entity.pdbx_description
1 polymer ?
#
loop_
_entity_poly.entity_id
_entity_poly.type
_entity_poly.pdbx_seq_one_letter_code
_entity_poly.pdbx_strand_id
1 'polypeptide(L)'
;MHVFRYLCRVMKRRDFIRTAGILTAGAIAGGALAGGCTAPKGFNFNKLGTGSGLRLSFRPYELELRHVFTVSSYSRKTTPGVQVRIDYEGYTGYGEASMPPYLGQTVESVCSFLSRIDLGQFRDPFRMEDILAYVDSLSMGDNAAKAAVDIALHDLVGKLMGQPWWRIWGLDPAKAPDTTFTIGIDTPAVVREKTRECTGRFNILKVKVGLNNDKEMISTIREITDLPLAVDANQGWKDRQQALDEIFWLQENGVVMVEQPMAKERIDDNAWITERSPLPIFADEAIQRLADIPSIKGAYHGINIKLMKCTGMREGWRMVNYARAEGLKVMVGCMTETSCAVSAAAQLSPAVDFCDLDGNLLITNDLFRGMKVVGGHIVLPDRPGIGIQPL
;
A
#
# COMPACT_ATOMS: atom_id res chain seq x y z
N MET A 1 -4.74 -37.89 -29.47
CA MET A 1 -3.43 -37.29 -29.08
C MET A 1 -2.33 -37.39 -30.15
N HIS A 2 -2.63 -37.83 -31.38
CA HIS A 2 -1.64 -37.95 -32.48
C HIS A 2 -1.77 -36.88 -33.58
N VAL A 3 -2.88 -36.17 -33.69
CA VAL A 3 -3.09 -35.16 -34.74
C VAL A 3 -2.48 -33.79 -34.37
N PHE A 4 -2.30 -33.48 -33.10
CA PHE A 4 -1.73 -32.20 -32.65
C PHE A 4 -0.20 -32.07 -32.83
N ARG A 5 0.51 -33.19 -32.95
CA ARG A 5 1.99 -33.18 -33.17
C ARG A 5 2.41 -33.01 -34.63
N TYR A 6 1.49 -33.18 -35.59
CA TYR A 6 1.80 -33.06 -37.02
C TYR A 6 1.70 -31.63 -37.55
N LEU A 7 0.86 -30.78 -36.93
CA LEU A 7 0.66 -29.39 -37.38
C LEU A 7 1.74 -28.41 -36.91
N CYS A 8 2.52 -28.72 -35.86
CA CYS A 8 3.60 -27.86 -35.37
C CYS A 8 4.89 -27.89 -36.18
N ARG A 9 5.01 -28.75 -37.25
CA ARG A 9 6.28 -28.94 -37.97
C ARG A 9 6.36 -28.27 -39.36
N VAL A 10 5.29 -27.63 -39.84
CA VAL A 10 5.23 -27.18 -41.25
C VAL A 10 4.88 -25.71 -41.45
N MET A 11 4.54 -24.93 -40.38
CA MET A 11 4.22 -23.50 -40.57
C MET A 11 5.38 -22.61 -40.12
N LYS A 12 5.90 -21.77 -41.01
CA LYS A 12 6.87 -20.74 -40.70
C LYS A 12 6.18 -19.63 -39.88
N ARG A 13 6.86 -19.08 -38.87
CA ARG A 13 6.39 -18.05 -37.94
C ARG A 13 5.65 -16.85 -38.60
N ARG A 14 5.92 -16.59 -39.87
CA ARG A 14 5.27 -15.51 -40.65
C ARG A 14 3.82 -15.80 -41.06
N ASP A 15 3.46 -17.06 -41.23
CA ASP A 15 2.14 -17.44 -41.72
C ASP A 15 1.12 -17.55 -40.62
N PHE A 16 1.55 -17.79 -39.37
CA PHE A 16 0.71 -17.80 -38.19
C PHE A 16 0.16 -16.38 -37.85
N ILE A 17 0.95 -15.34 -38.08
CA ILE A 17 0.54 -13.94 -37.83
C ILE A 17 -0.45 -13.44 -38.88
N ARG A 18 -0.41 -13.95 -40.11
CA ARG A 18 -1.38 -13.56 -41.16
C ARG A 18 -2.75 -14.22 -41.01
N THR A 19 -2.80 -15.44 -40.49
CA THR A 19 -4.08 -16.17 -40.33
C THR A 19 -4.88 -15.74 -39.11
N ALA A 20 -4.23 -15.20 -38.06
CA ALA A 20 -4.90 -14.64 -36.89
C ALA A 20 -5.55 -13.26 -37.14
N GLY A 21 -5.18 -12.58 -38.23
CA GLY A 21 -5.69 -11.24 -38.60
C GLY A 21 -6.97 -11.21 -39.43
N ILE A 22 -7.50 -12.35 -39.89
CA ILE A 22 -8.61 -12.40 -40.87
C ILE A 22 -9.94 -12.90 -40.28
N LEU A 23 -10.01 -13.27 -39.00
CA LEU A 23 -11.23 -13.82 -38.38
C LEU A 23 -12.07 -12.83 -37.56
N THR A 24 -11.89 -11.51 -37.73
CA THR A 24 -12.73 -10.50 -37.03
C THR A 24 -13.39 -9.47 -37.97
N ALA A 25 -13.83 -9.90 -39.16
CA ALA A 25 -14.66 -9.09 -40.02
C ALA A 25 -15.94 -9.86 -40.38
N GLY A 26 -16.85 -10.03 -39.43
CA GLY A 26 -18.20 -10.53 -39.58
C GLY A 26 -19.19 -9.48 -39.08
N ALA A 27 -19.83 -8.78 -40.02
CA ALA A 27 -20.81 -7.73 -39.77
C ALA A 27 -22.05 -8.25 -39.04
N ILE A 28 -22.49 -7.52 -37.99
CA ILE A 28 -23.88 -7.50 -37.56
C ILE A 28 -24.35 -6.04 -37.66
N ALA A 29 -25.22 -5.80 -38.63
CA ALA A 29 -25.99 -4.59 -38.76
C ALA A 29 -27.23 -4.70 -37.84
N GLY A 30 -27.50 -3.68 -37.05
CA GLY A 30 -28.78 -3.58 -36.35
C GLY A 30 -28.77 -2.60 -35.18
N GLY A 31 -29.35 -1.39 -35.37
CA GLY A 31 -30.00 -0.65 -34.30
C GLY A 31 -29.18 0.42 -33.58
N ALA A 32 -29.27 1.64 -34.09
CA ALA A 32 -28.82 2.86 -33.38
C ALA A 32 -29.66 3.12 -32.15
N LEU A 33 -29.02 3.25 -30.98
CA LEU A 33 -29.49 4.11 -29.89
C LEU A 33 -28.28 4.95 -29.44
N ALA A 34 -28.40 6.25 -29.68
CA ALA A 34 -27.38 7.26 -29.37
C ALA A 34 -27.32 7.49 -27.86
N GLY A 35 -26.19 7.12 -27.29
CA GLY A 35 -25.74 7.47 -25.95
C GLY A 35 -24.22 7.46 -26.00
N GLY A 36 -23.61 8.56 -26.44
CA GLY A 36 -22.18 8.62 -26.69
C GLY A 36 -21.35 8.63 -25.42
N CYS A 37 -20.99 7.46 -24.89
CA CYS A 37 -19.78 7.28 -24.13
C CYS A 37 -18.67 6.93 -25.11
N THR A 38 -17.93 7.93 -25.59
CA THR A 38 -16.68 7.69 -26.31
C THR A 38 -15.70 7.05 -25.34
N ALA A 39 -15.43 5.75 -25.50
CA ALA A 39 -14.28 5.13 -24.83
C ALA A 39 -13.04 5.98 -25.10
N PRO A 40 -12.21 6.29 -24.09
CA PRO A 40 -10.98 7.04 -24.30
C PRO A 40 -10.14 6.30 -25.35
N LYS A 41 -9.75 7.02 -26.41
CA LYS A 41 -8.82 6.47 -27.41
C LYS A 41 -7.56 6.02 -26.65
N GLY A 42 -7.18 4.76 -26.75
CA GLY A 42 -5.97 4.23 -26.11
C GLY A 42 -4.75 5.07 -26.47
N PHE A 43 -3.75 5.08 -25.59
CA PHE A 43 -2.49 5.80 -25.84
C PHE A 43 -1.79 5.25 -27.08
N ASN A 44 -1.29 6.14 -27.91
CA ASN A 44 -0.52 5.76 -29.11
C ASN A 44 0.96 5.56 -28.76
N PHE A 45 1.37 4.34 -28.54
CA PHE A 45 2.74 3.95 -28.19
C PHE A 45 3.80 4.37 -29.23
N ASN A 46 3.43 4.65 -30.48
CA ASN A 46 4.36 5.17 -31.49
C ASN A 46 4.81 6.60 -31.21
N LYS A 47 4.17 7.31 -30.28
CA LYS A 47 4.56 8.66 -29.84
C LYS A 47 5.50 8.67 -28.63
N LEU A 48 5.88 7.53 -28.10
CA LEU A 48 6.84 7.47 -26.99
C LEU A 48 8.17 8.10 -27.38
N GLY A 49 8.69 8.92 -26.50
CA GLY A 49 9.98 9.58 -26.65
C GLY A 49 10.03 10.74 -27.65
N THR A 50 8.93 11.02 -28.40
CA THR A 50 8.87 12.09 -29.40
C THR A 50 8.21 13.37 -28.89
N GLY A 51 7.48 13.29 -27.76
CA GLY A 51 6.74 14.39 -27.17
C GLY A 51 7.53 15.24 -26.19
N SER A 52 6.80 16.06 -25.43
CA SER A 52 7.36 16.80 -24.30
C SER A 52 7.81 15.86 -23.18
N GLY A 53 8.77 16.29 -22.35
CA GLY A 53 9.15 15.57 -21.15
C GLY A 53 8.02 15.52 -20.11
N LEU A 54 8.20 14.68 -19.10
CA LEU A 54 7.31 14.60 -17.95
C LEU A 54 7.29 15.93 -17.17
N ARG A 55 6.12 16.37 -16.72
CA ARG A 55 5.98 17.57 -15.89
C ARG A 55 5.55 17.20 -14.49
N LEU A 56 6.39 17.51 -13.51
CA LEU A 56 6.10 17.37 -12.09
C LEU A 56 5.48 18.67 -11.55
N SER A 57 4.43 18.53 -10.76
CA SER A 57 3.89 19.60 -9.92
C SER A 57 3.43 19.00 -8.58
N PHE A 58 3.39 19.83 -7.53
CA PHE A 58 3.00 19.39 -6.21
C PHE A 58 2.33 20.53 -5.43
N ARG A 59 1.52 20.15 -4.44
CA ARG A 59 0.90 21.09 -3.51
C ARG A 59 0.78 20.47 -2.12
N PRO A 60 1.06 21.23 -1.05
CA PRO A 60 0.78 20.79 0.32
C PRO A 60 -0.72 20.81 0.60
N TYR A 61 -1.13 19.99 1.58
CA TYR A 61 -2.48 19.95 2.15
C TYR A 61 -2.43 19.43 3.58
N GLU A 62 -3.55 19.52 4.30
CA GLU A 62 -3.70 18.94 5.64
C GLU A 62 -4.90 17.99 5.65
N LEU A 63 -4.73 16.80 6.20
CA LEU A 63 -5.79 15.83 6.45
C LEU A 63 -6.37 16.03 7.84
N GLU A 64 -7.70 16.06 7.92
CA GLU A 64 -8.46 16.13 9.15
C GLU A 64 -8.88 14.72 9.58
N LEU A 65 -8.55 14.34 10.81
CA LEU A 65 -8.93 13.04 11.38
C LEU A 65 -10.36 13.09 11.95
N ARG A 66 -11.12 12.02 11.74
CA ARG A 66 -12.48 11.86 12.34
C ARG A 66 -12.43 11.89 13.86
N HIS A 67 -11.42 11.23 14.43
CA HIS A 67 -11.14 11.15 15.86
C HIS A 67 -9.68 11.51 16.11
N VAL A 68 -9.35 11.91 17.33
CA VAL A 68 -7.95 12.00 17.75
C VAL A 68 -7.31 10.62 17.61
N PHE A 69 -6.15 10.58 16.99
CA PHE A 69 -5.39 9.35 16.76
C PHE A 69 -4.19 9.31 17.70
N THR A 70 -4.23 8.35 18.65
CA THR A 70 -3.19 8.17 19.67
C THR A 70 -2.48 6.83 19.49
N VAL A 71 -1.17 6.87 19.48
CA VAL A 71 -0.25 5.72 19.55
C VAL A 71 0.66 5.87 20.75
N SER A 72 1.52 4.88 21.03
CA SER A 72 2.41 4.89 22.22
C SER A 72 3.30 6.15 22.33
N SER A 73 3.62 6.82 21.22
CA SER A 73 4.60 7.91 21.16
C SER A 73 4.02 9.32 20.92
N TYR A 74 2.79 9.44 20.38
CA TYR A 74 2.17 10.74 20.07
C TYR A 74 0.65 10.67 19.89
N SER A 75 0.00 11.85 19.96
CA SER A 75 -1.41 12.06 19.58
C SER A 75 -1.52 13.18 18.57
N ARG A 76 -2.48 13.07 17.62
CA ARG A 76 -2.72 14.11 16.61
C ARG A 76 -4.19 14.15 16.17
N LYS A 77 -4.62 15.31 15.66
CA LYS A 77 -5.95 15.53 15.06
C LYS A 77 -5.87 15.80 13.56
N THR A 78 -4.69 16.15 13.06
CA THR A 78 -4.43 16.39 11.64
C THR A 78 -3.17 15.65 11.18
N THR A 79 -3.02 15.46 9.90
CA THR A 79 -1.80 14.92 9.28
C THR A 79 -1.43 15.78 8.08
N PRO A 80 -0.20 16.34 8.03
CA PRO A 80 0.28 17.05 6.85
C PRO A 80 0.55 16.07 5.71
N GLY A 81 0.29 16.52 4.48
CA GLY A 81 0.55 15.78 3.26
C GLY A 81 1.01 16.69 2.12
N VAL A 82 1.59 16.08 1.10
CA VAL A 82 1.90 16.76 -0.17
C VAL A 82 1.39 15.91 -1.31
N GLN A 83 0.48 16.46 -2.11
CA GLN A 83 0.00 15.84 -3.33
C GLN A 83 1.01 16.09 -4.44
N VAL A 84 1.33 15.04 -5.19
CA VAL A 84 2.18 15.09 -6.38
C VAL A 84 1.33 14.77 -7.62
N ARG A 85 1.66 15.44 -8.72
CA ARG A 85 1.05 15.24 -10.02
C ARG A 85 2.15 15.16 -11.08
N ILE A 86 2.07 14.16 -11.97
CA ILE A 86 2.92 14.01 -13.14
C ILE A 86 2.04 14.02 -14.39
N ASP A 87 2.27 14.99 -15.28
CA ASP A 87 1.56 15.11 -16.55
C ASP A 87 2.43 14.67 -17.73
N TYR A 88 1.84 13.92 -18.66
CA TYR A 88 2.45 13.49 -19.90
C TYR A 88 1.39 13.25 -20.98
N GLU A 89 1.54 13.93 -22.15
CA GLU A 89 0.69 13.73 -23.34
C GLU A 89 -0.83 13.69 -23.05
N GLY A 90 -1.31 14.57 -22.18
CA GLY A 90 -2.73 14.68 -21.81
C GLY A 90 -3.18 13.69 -20.72
N TYR A 91 -2.30 12.83 -20.23
CA TYR A 91 -2.53 11.97 -19.08
C TYR A 91 -1.94 12.58 -17.81
N THR A 92 -2.59 12.30 -16.68
CA THR A 92 -2.14 12.75 -15.36
C THR A 92 -2.06 11.57 -14.41
N GLY A 93 -0.90 11.37 -13.78
CA GLY A 93 -0.71 10.50 -12.63
C GLY A 93 -0.69 11.29 -11.33
N TYR A 94 -1.27 10.75 -10.27
CA TYR A 94 -1.32 11.34 -8.95
C TYR A 94 -0.56 10.50 -7.93
N GLY A 95 0.11 11.17 -7.01
CA GLY A 95 0.80 10.58 -5.88
C GLY A 95 0.67 11.43 -4.64
N GLU A 96 1.09 10.88 -3.51
CA GLU A 96 0.91 11.49 -2.20
C GLU A 96 2.08 11.18 -1.29
N ALA A 97 2.57 12.18 -0.57
CA ALA A 97 3.45 12.01 0.58
C ALA A 97 2.65 12.28 1.86
N SER A 98 2.56 11.29 2.75
CA SER A 98 2.07 11.45 4.13
C SER A 98 3.25 11.41 5.09
N MET A 99 3.27 12.31 6.07
CA MET A 99 4.43 12.57 6.92
C MET A 99 4.09 12.43 8.40
N PRO A 100 3.90 11.19 8.92
CA PRO A 100 3.78 11.03 10.37
C PRO A 100 5.10 11.41 11.06
N PRO A 101 5.06 11.88 12.32
CA PRO A 101 6.22 12.45 13.01
C PRO A 101 7.47 11.56 13.00
N TYR A 102 7.30 10.24 13.09
CA TYR A 102 8.43 9.32 13.18
C TYR A 102 9.26 9.16 11.89
N LEU A 103 8.75 9.63 10.74
CA LEU A 103 9.52 9.67 9.50
C LEU A 103 10.49 10.85 9.45
N GLY A 104 10.34 11.84 10.36
CA GLY A 104 11.23 12.99 10.45
C GLY A 104 11.17 13.95 9.25
N GLN A 105 10.17 13.81 8.38
CA GLN A 105 9.94 14.69 7.23
C GLN A 105 8.84 15.72 7.55
N THR A 106 8.98 16.90 6.97
CA THR A 106 8.01 18.01 7.08
C THR A 106 7.51 18.38 5.69
N VAL A 107 6.43 19.20 5.63
CA VAL A 107 5.93 19.75 4.37
C VAL A 107 7.05 20.49 3.63
N GLU A 108 7.84 21.28 4.37
CA GLU A 108 8.94 22.09 3.80
C GLU A 108 10.04 21.20 3.24
N SER A 109 10.44 20.13 3.96
CA SER A 109 11.48 19.21 3.49
C SER A 109 11.03 18.44 2.25
N VAL A 110 9.78 17.97 2.22
CA VAL A 110 9.20 17.27 1.07
C VAL A 110 9.09 18.20 -0.13
N CYS A 111 8.56 19.41 0.04
CA CYS A 111 8.46 20.41 -1.05
C CYS A 111 9.85 20.81 -1.56
N SER A 112 10.82 20.99 -0.67
CA SER A 112 12.22 21.28 -1.03
C SER A 112 12.84 20.15 -1.84
N PHE A 113 12.63 18.90 -1.46
CA PHE A 113 13.10 17.73 -2.21
C PHE A 113 12.45 17.70 -3.61
N LEU A 114 11.11 17.80 -3.68
CA LEU A 114 10.36 17.75 -4.95
C LEU A 114 10.75 18.87 -5.92
N SER A 115 11.12 20.06 -5.42
CA SER A 115 11.55 21.19 -6.26
C SER A 115 12.89 20.97 -6.95
N ARG A 116 13.70 20.02 -6.49
CA ARG A 116 15.01 19.66 -7.12
C ARG A 116 14.87 18.63 -8.23
N ILE A 117 13.69 18.02 -8.39
CA ILE A 117 13.47 16.95 -9.35
C ILE A 117 13.18 17.55 -10.73
N ASP A 118 14.03 17.27 -11.71
CA ASP A 118 13.78 17.58 -13.12
C ASP A 118 13.33 16.32 -13.86
N LEU A 119 12.01 16.11 -13.96
CA LEU A 119 11.45 15.04 -14.81
C LEU A 119 11.38 15.41 -16.28
N GLY A 120 11.58 16.69 -16.64
CA GLY A 120 11.53 17.17 -18.03
C GLY A 120 12.58 16.54 -18.93
N GLN A 121 13.68 16.03 -18.36
CA GLN A 121 14.73 15.29 -19.07
C GLN A 121 14.25 13.92 -19.59
N PHE A 122 13.17 13.35 -19.01
CA PHE A 122 12.63 12.05 -19.40
C PHE A 122 11.44 12.24 -20.36
N ARG A 123 11.53 11.66 -21.55
CA ARG A 123 10.49 11.72 -22.59
C ARG A 123 9.70 10.43 -22.73
N ASP A 124 10.14 9.37 -22.06
CA ASP A 124 9.49 8.06 -22.04
C ASP A 124 9.17 7.65 -20.60
N PRO A 125 7.89 7.74 -20.18
CA PRO A 125 7.47 7.37 -18.83
C PRO A 125 7.62 5.87 -18.51
N PHE A 126 7.77 4.99 -19.52
CA PHE A 126 7.98 3.55 -19.33
C PHE A 126 9.39 3.20 -18.87
N ARG A 127 10.34 4.14 -18.94
CA ARG A 127 11.67 4.01 -18.35
C ARG A 127 11.62 4.23 -16.83
N MET A 128 10.66 3.59 -16.17
CA MET A 128 10.38 3.79 -14.75
C MET A 128 11.61 3.54 -13.86
N GLU A 129 12.40 2.50 -14.18
CA GLU A 129 13.61 2.18 -13.40
C GLU A 129 14.61 3.33 -13.43
N ASP A 130 14.87 3.92 -14.61
CA ASP A 130 15.81 5.02 -14.75
C ASP A 130 15.31 6.29 -14.06
N ILE A 131 14.00 6.58 -14.21
CA ILE A 131 13.36 7.76 -13.61
C ILE A 131 13.42 7.64 -12.08
N LEU A 132 13.01 6.50 -11.53
CA LEU A 132 12.95 6.32 -10.08
C LEU A 132 14.34 6.12 -9.45
N ALA A 133 15.32 5.57 -10.19
CA ALA A 133 16.70 5.56 -9.75
C ALA A 133 17.29 6.98 -9.69
N TYR A 134 16.99 7.84 -10.68
CA TYR A 134 17.35 9.26 -10.64
C TYR A 134 16.76 9.94 -9.40
N VAL A 135 15.44 9.80 -9.16
CA VAL A 135 14.77 10.38 -7.98
C VAL A 135 15.39 9.88 -6.68
N ASP A 136 15.69 8.58 -6.58
CA ASP A 136 16.29 7.98 -5.39
C ASP A 136 17.71 8.49 -5.13
N SER A 137 18.48 8.77 -6.18
CA SER A 137 19.87 9.26 -6.10
C SER A 137 20.01 10.68 -5.54
N LEU A 138 18.94 11.49 -5.53
CA LEU A 138 18.97 12.89 -5.11
C LEU A 138 19.20 13.08 -3.59
N SER A 139 18.91 12.08 -2.79
CA SER A 139 19.18 12.08 -1.34
C SER A 139 19.17 10.66 -0.77
N MET A 140 19.78 10.46 0.41
CA MET A 140 19.71 9.19 1.15
C MET A 140 18.38 8.99 1.90
N GLY A 141 17.63 10.06 2.17
CA GLY A 141 16.34 10.06 2.86
C GLY A 141 15.18 10.44 1.95
N ASP A 142 14.28 11.28 2.47
CA ASP A 142 13.12 11.83 1.77
C ASP A 142 12.15 10.75 1.23
N ASN A 143 12.01 9.65 1.96
CA ASN A 143 11.30 8.46 1.48
C ASN A 143 9.83 8.75 1.12
N ALA A 144 9.11 9.57 1.90
CA ALA A 144 7.73 9.91 1.59
C ALA A 144 7.61 10.78 0.31
N ALA A 145 8.56 11.72 0.10
CA ALA A 145 8.60 12.51 -1.14
C ALA A 145 8.89 11.64 -2.36
N LYS A 146 9.83 10.69 -2.24
CA LYS A 146 10.12 9.71 -3.29
C LYS A 146 8.93 8.81 -3.57
N ALA A 147 8.24 8.34 -2.52
CA ALA A 147 7.02 7.56 -2.65
C ALA A 147 5.93 8.30 -3.43
N ALA A 148 5.76 9.59 -3.18
CA ALA A 148 4.79 10.40 -3.91
C ALA A 148 5.08 10.47 -5.42
N VAL A 149 6.35 10.58 -5.81
CA VAL A 149 6.75 10.56 -7.23
C VAL A 149 6.58 9.16 -7.83
N ASP A 150 6.97 8.13 -7.10
CA ASP A 150 6.82 6.73 -7.53
C ASP A 150 5.33 6.38 -7.76
N ILE A 151 4.46 6.69 -6.80
CA ILE A 151 3.01 6.47 -6.91
C ILE A 151 2.44 7.22 -8.12
N ALA A 152 2.81 8.50 -8.30
CA ALA A 152 2.33 9.31 -9.42
C ALA A 152 2.79 8.74 -10.77
N LEU A 153 4.02 8.23 -10.85
CA LEU A 153 4.53 7.60 -12.07
C LEU A 153 3.82 6.27 -12.36
N HIS A 154 3.58 5.45 -11.33
CA HIS A 154 2.79 4.21 -11.48
C HIS A 154 1.36 4.52 -11.93
N ASP A 155 0.70 5.51 -11.34
CA ASP A 155 -0.64 5.91 -11.74
C ASP A 155 -0.68 6.38 -13.21
N LEU A 156 0.30 7.19 -13.62
CA LEU A 156 0.43 7.64 -15.00
C LEU A 156 0.65 6.46 -15.97
N VAL A 157 1.63 5.61 -15.70
CA VAL A 157 1.98 4.50 -16.60
C VAL A 157 0.84 3.50 -16.71
N GLY A 158 0.19 3.14 -15.60
CA GLY A 158 -0.99 2.27 -15.64
C GLY A 158 -2.14 2.88 -16.45
N LYS A 159 -2.35 4.21 -16.40
CA LYS A 159 -3.31 4.93 -17.25
C LYS A 159 -2.92 4.90 -18.73
N LEU A 160 -1.66 5.08 -19.06
CA LEU A 160 -1.15 4.94 -20.43
C LEU A 160 -1.35 3.52 -20.98
N MET A 161 -1.14 2.49 -20.14
CA MET A 161 -1.36 1.09 -20.48
C MET A 161 -2.86 0.70 -20.50
N GLY A 162 -3.74 1.54 -19.94
CA GLY A 162 -5.16 1.22 -19.80
C GLY A 162 -5.42 0.10 -18.80
N GLN A 163 -4.54 -0.16 -17.84
CA GLN A 163 -4.61 -1.29 -16.89
C GLN A 163 -4.33 -0.88 -15.45
N PRO A 164 -4.97 -1.51 -14.44
CA PRO A 164 -4.60 -1.39 -13.05
C PRO A 164 -3.32 -2.19 -12.73
N TRP A 165 -2.55 -1.76 -11.73
CA TRP A 165 -1.26 -2.38 -11.41
C TRP A 165 -1.38 -3.81 -10.90
N TRP A 166 -2.42 -4.16 -10.13
CA TRP A 166 -2.63 -5.55 -9.73
C TRP A 166 -2.71 -6.50 -10.93
N ARG A 167 -3.32 -6.04 -12.05
CA ARG A 167 -3.39 -6.83 -13.30
C ARG A 167 -2.06 -6.85 -14.04
N ILE A 168 -1.32 -5.72 -14.08
CA ILE A 168 0.01 -5.64 -14.69
C ILE A 168 0.97 -6.61 -13.99
N TRP A 169 0.87 -6.74 -12.67
CA TRP A 169 1.66 -7.71 -11.89
C TRP A 169 1.13 -9.15 -11.97
N GLY A 170 0.02 -9.38 -12.68
CA GLY A 170 -0.57 -10.72 -12.84
C GLY A 170 -1.24 -11.26 -11.57
N LEU A 171 -1.69 -10.37 -10.68
CA LEU A 171 -2.31 -10.73 -9.41
C LEU A 171 -3.82 -10.96 -9.58
N ASP A 172 -4.39 -11.83 -8.74
CA ASP A 172 -5.82 -12.05 -8.63
C ASP A 172 -6.39 -11.20 -7.48
N PRO A 173 -7.21 -10.18 -7.75
CA PRO A 173 -7.73 -9.28 -6.73
C PRO A 173 -8.60 -9.99 -5.67
N ALA A 174 -9.15 -11.16 -5.98
CA ALA A 174 -9.92 -11.95 -5.02
C ALA A 174 -9.05 -12.59 -3.91
N LYS A 175 -7.73 -12.57 -4.06
CA LYS A 175 -6.78 -13.06 -3.04
C LYS A 175 -6.35 -12.00 -2.04
N ALA A 176 -6.82 -10.75 -2.17
CA ALA A 176 -6.52 -9.72 -1.20
C ALA A 176 -7.09 -10.13 0.17
N PRO A 177 -6.29 -10.14 1.26
CA PRO A 177 -6.80 -10.39 2.59
C PRO A 177 -7.71 -9.24 3.04
N ASP A 178 -8.52 -9.50 4.07
CA ASP A 178 -9.27 -8.45 4.74
C ASP A 178 -8.34 -7.38 5.31
N THR A 179 -8.78 -6.12 5.27
CA THR A 179 -8.06 -5.06 5.97
C THR A 179 -8.49 -4.96 7.42
N THR A 180 -7.55 -4.67 8.29
CA THR A 180 -7.86 -4.26 9.66
C THR A 180 -8.53 -2.88 9.66
N PHE A 181 -9.19 -2.56 10.79
CA PHE A 181 -9.56 -1.19 11.16
C PHE A 181 -8.93 -0.86 12.51
N THR A 182 -8.28 0.30 12.60
CA THR A 182 -7.44 0.66 13.74
C THR A 182 -8.24 1.33 14.86
N ILE A 183 -8.14 0.77 16.05
CA ILE A 183 -8.58 1.36 17.32
C ILE A 183 -7.34 1.92 18.02
N GLY A 184 -7.21 3.24 18.06
CA GLY A 184 -6.14 3.93 18.79
C GLY A 184 -6.31 3.81 20.30
N ILE A 185 -5.24 4.09 21.05
CA ILE A 185 -5.26 4.11 22.52
C ILE A 185 -6.20 5.21 22.99
N ASP A 186 -7.17 4.86 23.85
CA ASP A 186 -8.18 5.79 24.34
C ASP A 186 -8.79 5.30 25.67
N THR A 187 -9.73 6.05 26.21
CA THR A 187 -10.50 5.62 27.37
C THR A 187 -11.42 4.44 27.04
N PRO A 188 -11.77 3.58 28.01
CA PRO A 188 -12.68 2.44 27.78
C PRO A 188 -14.02 2.84 27.15
N ALA A 189 -14.56 4.01 27.47
CA ALA A 189 -15.81 4.49 26.90
C ALA A 189 -15.69 4.73 25.37
N VAL A 190 -14.62 5.40 24.94
CA VAL A 190 -14.34 5.68 23.52
C VAL A 190 -13.97 4.40 22.78
N VAL A 191 -13.21 3.49 23.40
CA VAL A 191 -12.87 2.17 22.82
C VAL A 191 -14.13 1.36 22.57
N ARG A 192 -15.09 1.33 23.51
CA ARG A 192 -16.39 0.66 23.30
C ARG A 192 -17.18 1.24 22.14
N GLU A 193 -17.23 2.56 22.03
CA GLU A 193 -17.93 3.25 20.95
C GLU A 193 -17.32 2.88 19.60
N LYS A 194 -16.02 3.05 19.42
CA LYS A 194 -15.28 2.70 18.19
C LYS A 194 -15.43 1.21 17.83
N THR A 195 -15.39 0.32 18.83
CA THR A 195 -15.57 -1.13 18.60
C THR A 195 -16.97 -1.43 18.06
N ARG A 196 -18.02 -0.82 18.62
CA ARG A 196 -19.40 -0.99 18.11
C ARG A 196 -19.56 -0.49 16.68
N GLU A 197 -18.95 0.63 16.33
CA GLU A 197 -18.98 1.18 14.97
C GLU A 197 -18.32 0.25 13.93
N CYS A 198 -17.34 -0.57 14.37
CA CYS A 198 -16.60 -1.49 13.52
C CYS A 198 -17.30 -2.85 13.38
N THR A 199 -18.09 -3.26 14.37
CA THR A 199 -18.76 -4.57 14.38
C THR A 199 -19.72 -4.69 13.19
N GLY A 200 -19.59 -5.81 12.44
CA GLY A 200 -20.36 -6.06 11.21
C GLY A 200 -19.86 -5.29 9.97
N ARG A 201 -18.82 -4.47 10.10
CA ARG A 201 -18.20 -3.73 8.98
C ARG A 201 -16.80 -4.24 8.63
N PHE A 202 -16.10 -4.79 9.61
CA PHE A 202 -14.76 -5.36 9.49
C PHE A 202 -14.73 -6.79 10.05
N ASN A 203 -13.78 -7.59 9.56
CA ASN A 203 -13.59 -8.98 9.97
C ASN A 203 -12.37 -9.15 10.89
N ILE A 204 -11.54 -8.14 11.01
CA ILE A 204 -10.38 -8.08 11.89
C ILE A 204 -10.17 -6.62 12.34
N LEU A 205 -9.79 -6.43 13.60
CA LEU A 205 -9.48 -5.10 14.15
C LEU A 205 -8.00 -5.01 14.48
N LYS A 206 -7.39 -3.84 14.29
CA LYS A 206 -6.05 -3.52 14.78
C LYS A 206 -6.16 -2.67 16.03
N VAL A 207 -5.44 -3.06 17.09
CA VAL A 207 -5.48 -2.37 18.38
C VAL A 207 -4.10 -1.81 18.69
N LYS A 208 -4.02 -0.50 18.89
CA LYS A 208 -2.80 0.14 19.37
C LYS A 208 -2.65 -0.10 20.88
N VAL A 209 -1.45 -0.55 21.26
CA VAL A 209 -1.07 -0.85 22.66
C VAL A 209 0.34 -0.28 22.93
N GLY A 210 0.96 -0.67 24.05
CA GLY A 210 2.32 -0.24 24.41
C GLY A 210 2.36 0.83 25.47
N LEU A 211 1.20 1.12 26.10
CA LEU A 211 1.09 1.87 27.34
C LEU A 211 0.60 0.94 28.46
N ASN A 212 0.49 1.44 29.67
CA ASN A 212 0.14 0.60 30.85
C ASN A 212 -1.32 0.14 30.89
N ASN A 213 -2.12 0.38 29.84
CA ASN A 213 -3.55 0.06 29.77
C ASN A 213 -3.88 -1.02 28.71
N ASP A 214 -2.89 -1.77 28.25
CA ASP A 214 -3.04 -2.73 27.16
C ASP A 214 -4.12 -3.79 27.43
N LYS A 215 -4.11 -4.39 28.62
CA LYS A 215 -5.12 -5.38 29.05
C LYS A 215 -6.52 -4.78 29.16
N GLU A 216 -6.64 -3.54 29.65
CA GLU A 216 -7.93 -2.84 29.73
C GLU A 216 -8.49 -2.58 28.32
N MET A 217 -7.63 -2.17 27.37
CA MET A 217 -8.02 -1.97 25.98
C MET A 217 -8.60 -3.26 25.36
N ILE A 218 -7.85 -4.37 25.45
CA ILE A 218 -8.26 -5.66 24.88
C ILE A 218 -9.52 -6.19 25.57
N SER A 219 -9.58 -6.18 26.91
CA SER A 219 -10.76 -6.62 27.67
C SER A 219 -12.00 -5.82 27.30
N THR A 220 -11.86 -4.50 27.15
CA THR A 220 -12.96 -3.61 26.72
C THR A 220 -13.49 -3.96 25.33
N ILE A 221 -12.60 -4.31 24.39
CA ILE A 221 -13.00 -4.76 23.05
C ILE A 221 -13.72 -6.09 23.13
N ARG A 222 -13.23 -7.02 23.96
CA ARG A 222 -13.81 -8.36 24.15
C ARG A 222 -15.19 -8.36 24.80
N GLU A 223 -15.57 -7.31 25.54
CA GLU A 223 -16.95 -7.11 25.99
C GLU A 223 -17.96 -6.98 24.83
N ILE A 224 -17.49 -6.67 23.59
CA ILE A 224 -18.34 -6.30 22.45
C ILE A 224 -18.24 -7.28 21.30
N THR A 225 -17.03 -7.82 21.03
CA THR A 225 -16.80 -8.66 19.84
C THR A 225 -15.72 -9.71 20.05
N ASP A 226 -15.90 -10.87 19.38
CA ASP A 226 -14.94 -11.96 19.29
C ASP A 226 -14.11 -11.90 17.99
N LEU A 227 -14.18 -10.82 17.21
CA LEU A 227 -13.39 -10.68 15.99
C LEU A 227 -11.90 -10.86 16.27
N PRO A 228 -11.13 -11.46 15.35
CA PRO A 228 -9.68 -11.52 15.45
C PRO A 228 -9.08 -10.13 15.64
N LEU A 229 -8.05 -10.03 16.48
CA LEU A 229 -7.33 -8.77 16.72
C LEU A 229 -5.89 -8.88 16.20
N ALA A 230 -5.43 -7.86 15.50
CA ALA A 230 -4.02 -7.56 15.31
C ALA A 230 -3.60 -6.54 16.37
N VAL A 231 -2.44 -6.67 16.96
CA VAL A 231 -1.94 -5.75 18.00
C VAL A 231 -0.67 -5.08 17.50
N ASP A 232 -0.59 -3.76 17.70
CA ASP A 232 0.59 -2.96 17.37
C ASP A 232 1.05 -2.20 18.61
N ALA A 233 2.21 -2.58 19.12
CA ALA A 233 2.81 -1.98 20.31
C ALA A 233 3.62 -0.71 19.98
N ASN A 234 3.89 -0.42 18.72
CA ASN A 234 4.68 0.73 18.27
C ASN A 234 5.94 0.95 19.13
N GLN A 235 6.71 -0.12 19.38
CA GLN A 235 7.94 -0.10 20.19
C GLN A 235 7.68 0.19 21.70
N GLY A 236 6.42 0.03 22.16
CA GLY A 236 5.99 0.48 23.50
C GLY A 236 6.57 -0.36 24.63
N TRP A 237 6.76 -1.66 24.44
CA TRP A 237 7.20 -2.56 25.50
C TRP A 237 8.72 -2.46 25.76
N LYS A 238 9.13 -2.54 27.03
CA LYS A 238 10.52 -2.25 27.43
C LYS A 238 11.26 -3.45 28.00
N ASP A 239 10.56 -4.46 28.50
CA ASP A 239 11.12 -5.71 29.00
C ASP A 239 10.67 -6.88 28.12
N ARG A 240 11.64 -7.69 27.66
CA ARG A 240 11.35 -8.79 26.72
C ARG A 240 10.57 -9.92 27.35
N GLN A 241 10.77 -10.19 28.68
CA GLN A 241 10.02 -11.24 29.35
C GLN A 241 8.56 -10.81 29.56
N GLN A 242 8.35 -9.58 30.03
CA GLN A 242 7.00 -9.01 30.14
C GLN A 242 6.30 -8.96 28.79
N ALA A 243 7.01 -8.57 27.73
CA ALA A 243 6.46 -8.57 26.38
C ALA A 243 6.02 -9.96 25.92
N LEU A 244 6.84 -11.00 26.22
CA LEU A 244 6.48 -12.38 25.89
C LEU A 244 5.27 -12.88 26.71
N ASP A 245 5.23 -12.58 28.01
CA ASP A 245 4.11 -12.94 28.88
C ASP A 245 2.81 -12.24 28.40
N GLU A 246 2.91 -10.99 27.98
CA GLU A 246 1.80 -10.25 27.37
C GLU A 246 1.32 -10.88 26.06
N ILE A 247 2.25 -11.33 25.20
CA ILE A 247 1.92 -12.02 23.95
C ILE A 247 1.16 -13.32 24.18
N PHE A 248 1.53 -14.11 25.20
CA PHE A 248 0.76 -15.31 25.57
C PHE A 248 -0.65 -14.96 26.01
N TRP A 249 -0.80 -13.95 26.87
CA TRP A 249 -2.11 -13.45 27.30
C TRP A 249 -2.94 -12.93 26.11
N LEU A 250 -2.32 -12.20 25.18
CA LEU A 250 -2.97 -11.71 23.98
C LEU A 250 -3.48 -12.85 23.07
N GLN A 251 -2.71 -13.93 22.94
CA GLN A 251 -3.16 -15.13 22.20
C GLN A 251 -4.43 -15.72 22.82
N GLU A 252 -4.47 -15.86 24.14
CA GLU A 252 -5.66 -16.35 24.87
C GLU A 252 -6.88 -15.43 24.67
N ASN A 253 -6.64 -14.17 24.34
CA ASN A 253 -7.67 -13.17 24.06
C ASN A 253 -7.94 -12.95 22.55
N GLY A 254 -7.58 -13.94 21.69
CA GLY A 254 -7.95 -13.95 20.28
C GLY A 254 -7.14 -13.02 19.39
N VAL A 255 -5.95 -12.59 19.85
CA VAL A 255 -4.98 -11.88 19.01
C VAL A 255 -4.32 -12.87 18.06
N VAL A 256 -4.14 -12.48 16.80
CA VAL A 256 -3.60 -13.33 15.73
C VAL A 256 -2.20 -12.92 15.26
N MET A 257 -1.75 -11.71 15.61
CA MET A 257 -0.40 -11.21 15.31
C MET A 257 -0.03 -10.03 16.22
N VAL A 258 1.27 -9.81 16.38
CA VAL A 258 1.83 -8.65 17.09
C VAL A 258 2.80 -7.91 16.18
N GLU A 259 2.67 -6.59 16.13
CA GLU A 259 3.53 -5.70 15.35
C GLU A 259 4.42 -4.89 16.30
N GLN A 260 5.70 -4.83 15.97
CA GLN A 260 6.79 -4.06 16.59
C GLN A 260 6.71 -3.98 18.14
N PRO A 261 6.92 -5.12 18.82
CA PRO A 261 6.77 -5.17 20.29
C PRO A 261 7.77 -4.28 21.02
N MET A 262 9.04 -4.31 20.63
CA MET A 262 10.11 -3.57 21.26
C MET A 262 10.77 -2.57 20.30
N ALA A 263 11.59 -1.66 20.86
CA ALA A 263 12.36 -0.70 20.07
C ALA A 263 13.15 -1.42 18.96
N LYS A 264 13.19 -0.80 17.77
CA LYS A 264 13.83 -1.37 16.57
C LYS A 264 15.33 -1.62 16.75
N GLU A 265 15.98 -0.84 17.62
CA GLU A 265 17.40 -1.00 17.95
C GLU A 265 17.69 -2.23 18.82
N ARG A 266 16.66 -2.76 19.48
CA ARG A 266 16.76 -3.96 20.35
C ARG A 266 16.53 -5.24 19.54
N ILE A 267 17.33 -5.42 18.50
CA ILE A 267 17.16 -6.54 17.55
C ILE A 267 17.24 -7.91 18.24
N ASP A 268 18.16 -8.08 19.19
CA ASP A 268 18.36 -9.34 19.93
C ASP A 268 17.15 -9.67 20.83
N ASP A 269 16.53 -8.66 21.42
CA ASP A 269 15.34 -8.88 22.24
C ASP A 269 14.11 -9.20 21.37
N ASN A 270 13.96 -8.54 20.21
CA ASN A 270 12.93 -8.89 19.23
C ASN A 270 13.13 -10.33 18.71
N ALA A 271 14.38 -10.74 18.42
CA ALA A 271 14.70 -12.11 18.01
C ALA A 271 14.37 -13.12 19.11
N TRP A 272 14.71 -12.82 20.36
CA TRP A 272 14.42 -13.67 21.50
C TRP A 272 12.91 -13.85 21.72
N ILE A 273 12.11 -12.77 21.56
CA ILE A 273 10.65 -12.85 21.62
C ILE A 273 10.12 -13.68 20.44
N THR A 274 10.58 -13.40 19.23
CA THR A 274 10.12 -14.09 18.01
C THR A 274 10.31 -15.60 18.07
N GLU A 275 11.47 -16.06 18.57
CA GLU A 275 11.76 -17.49 18.72
C GLU A 275 10.78 -18.21 19.68
N ARG A 276 10.21 -17.47 20.66
CA ARG A 276 9.38 -18.04 21.74
C ARG A 276 7.90 -17.70 21.61
N SER A 277 7.57 -16.76 20.75
CA SER A 277 6.22 -16.24 20.58
C SER A 277 5.28 -17.28 19.95
N PRO A 278 4.10 -17.50 20.52
CA PRO A 278 3.06 -18.32 19.90
C PRO A 278 2.36 -17.60 18.74
N LEU A 279 2.54 -16.29 18.61
CA LEU A 279 1.96 -15.43 17.58
C LEU A 279 3.03 -14.96 16.60
N PRO A 280 2.70 -14.75 15.33
CA PRO A 280 3.63 -14.12 14.39
C PRO A 280 3.96 -12.67 14.80
N ILE A 281 5.25 -12.35 14.80
CA ILE A 281 5.79 -11.02 15.13
C ILE A 281 6.20 -10.32 13.84
N PHE A 282 5.71 -9.09 13.63
CA PHE A 282 5.99 -8.28 12.44
C PHE A 282 6.85 -7.06 12.75
N ALA A 283 7.81 -6.78 11.87
CA ALA A 283 8.60 -5.55 11.89
C ALA A 283 7.83 -4.42 11.21
N ASP A 284 7.70 -3.25 11.85
CA ASP A 284 7.23 -1.99 11.23
C ASP A 284 8.34 -0.95 11.19
N GLU A 285 8.70 -0.37 12.34
CA GLU A 285 9.73 0.66 12.40
C GLU A 285 11.14 0.11 12.16
N ALA A 286 11.34 -1.19 12.39
CA ALA A 286 12.62 -1.87 12.13
C ALA A 286 12.88 -2.14 10.64
N ILE A 287 11.90 -1.95 9.76
CA ILE A 287 12.00 -2.18 8.33
C ILE A 287 11.49 -0.95 7.56
N GLN A 288 12.34 -0.32 6.79
CA GLN A 288 11.95 0.80 5.93
C GLN A 288 12.16 0.47 4.45
N ARG A 289 13.31 -0.05 4.10
CA ARG A 289 13.75 -0.29 2.73
C ARG A 289 14.04 -1.77 2.48
N LEU A 290 14.14 -2.13 1.21
CA LEU A 290 14.56 -3.47 0.78
C LEU A 290 15.88 -3.90 1.43
N ALA A 291 16.82 -2.96 1.55
CA ALA A 291 18.15 -3.21 2.13
C ALA A 291 18.12 -3.60 3.61
N ASP A 292 17.04 -3.31 4.32
CA ASP A 292 16.90 -3.63 5.74
C ASP A 292 16.50 -5.10 5.98
N ILE A 293 15.90 -5.77 4.99
CA ILE A 293 15.35 -7.13 5.16
C ILE A 293 16.41 -8.14 5.65
N PRO A 294 17.65 -8.16 5.12
CA PRO A 294 18.65 -9.09 5.63
C PRO A 294 18.99 -8.89 7.10
N SER A 295 18.95 -7.65 7.60
CA SER A 295 19.34 -7.33 8.99
C SER A 295 18.30 -7.75 10.04
N ILE A 296 17.03 -7.94 9.62
CA ILE A 296 15.94 -8.32 10.53
C ILE A 296 15.61 -9.82 10.47
N LYS A 297 16.31 -10.58 9.64
CA LYS A 297 16.08 -12.02 9.49
C LYS A 297 16.31 -12.75 10.82
N GLY A 298 15.32 -13.56 11.22
CA GLY A 298 15.33 -14.25 12.52
C GLY A 298 14.86 -13.40 13.69
N ALA A 299 14.79 -12.07 13.55
CA ALA A 299 14.27 -11.19 14.59
C ALA A 299 12.75 -10.95 14.46
N TYR A 300 12.17 -11.29 13.31
CA TYR A 300 10.74 -11.16 13.04
C TYR A 300 10.26 -12.30 12.14
N HIS A 301 8.98 -12.68 12.27
CA HIS A 301 8.33 -13.64 11.37
C HIS A 301 7.89 -13.00 10.05
N GLY A 302 7.73 -11.68 10.02
CA GLY A 302 7.25 -10.94 8.86
C GLY A 302 7.59 -9.46 8.90
N ILE A 303 7.25 -8.78 7.82
CA ILE A 303 7.49 -7.35 7.64
C ILE A 303 6.20 -6.61 7.31
N ASN A 304 6.07 -5.36 7.76
CA ASN A 304 5.02 -4.44 7.35
C ASN A 304 5.59 -3.43 6.33
N ILE A 305 5.17 -3.56 5.07
CA ILE A 305 5.54 -2.66 3.99
C ILE A 305 4.58 -1.47 4.00
N LYS A 306 5.12 -0.24 4.13
CA LYS A 306 4.37 1.01 3.96
C LYS A 306 5.07 1.84 2.88
N LEU A 307 4.31 2.29 1.88
CA LEU A 307 4.89 2.97 0.72
C LEU A 307 5.70 4.20 1.10
N MET A 308 5.27 4.94 2.13
CA MET A 308 5.96 6.11 2.65
C MET A 308 7.33 5.79 3.27
N LYS A 309 7.53 4.56 3.73
CA LYS A 309 8.83 4.09 4.25
C LYS A 309 9.75 3.61 3.13
N CYS A 310 9.19 2.85 2.17
CA CYS A 310 9.98 2.15 1.16
C CYS A 310 10.07 2.87 -0.19
N THR A 311 9.81 4.18 -0.23
CA THR A 311 9.90 5.00 -1.44
C THR A 311 8.89 4.66 -2.56
N GLY A 312 7.81 3.93 -2.26
CA GLY A 312 6.69 3.72 -3.17
C GLY A 312 6.49 2.27 -3.64
N MET A 313 5.72 2.14 -4.73
CA MET A 313 5.23 0.86 -5.23
C MET A 313 6.34 -0.02 -5.82
N ARG A 314 7.33 0.59 -6.50
CA ARG A 314 8.46 -0.15 -7.11
C ARG A 314 9.24 -0.93 -6.06
N GLU A 315 9.67 -0.25 -4.99
CA GLU A 315 10.42 -0.92 -3.93
C GLU A 315 9.51 -1.82 -3.09
N GLY A 316 8.27 -1.40 -2.83
CA GLY A 316 7.28 -2.22 -2.15
C GLY A 316 7.07 -3.57 -2.82
N TRP A 317 6.95 -3.60 -4.15
CA TRP A 317 6.84 -4.84 -4.91
C TRP A 317 8.12 -5.72 -4.84
N ARG A 318 9.30 -5.09 -4.87
CA ARG A 318 10.58 -5.80 -4.67
C ARG A 318 10.68 -6.40 -3.27
N MET A 319 10.24 -5.66 -2.25
CA MET A 319 10.21 -6.15 -0.86
C MET A 319 9.27 -7.34 -0.69
N VAL A 320 8.07 -7.32 -1.29
CA VAL A 320 7.16 -8.47 -1.30
C VAL A 320 7.87 -9.72 -1.83
N ASN A 321 8.50 -9.61 -3.01
CA ASN A 321 9.15 -10.75 -3.66
C ASN A 321 10.36 -11.25 -2.86
N TYR A 322 11.18 -10.34 -2.33
CA TYR A 322 12.36 -10.71 -1.56
C TYR A 322 11.99 -11.33 -0.20
N ALA A 323 11.03 -10.75 0.51
CA ALA A 323 10.55 -11.30 1.78
C ALA A 323 9.97 -12.72 1.61
N ARG A 324 9.21 -12.95 0.53
CA ARG A 324 8.71 -14.29 0.17
C ARG A 324 9.84 -15.28 -0.10
N ALA A 325 10.88 -14.87 -0.81
CA ALA A 325 12.04 -15.72 -1.08
C ALA A 325 12.80 -16.08 0.21
N GLU A 326 12.81 -15.19 1.22
CA GLU A 326 13.39 -15.42 2.54
C GLU A 326 12.47 -16.18 3.50
N GLY A 327 11.24 -16.54 3.08
CA GLY A 327 10.26 -17.25 3.90
C GLY A 327 9.56 -16.37 4.94
N LEU A 328 9.66 -15.04 4.82
CA LEU A 328 8.98 -14.10 5.70
C LEU A 328 7.51 -13.91 5.29
N LYS A 329 6.66 -13.72 6.28
CA LYS A 329 5.30 -13.22 6.06
C LYS A 329 5.34 -11.74 5.65
N VAL A 330 4.35 -11.32 4.88
CA VAL A 330 4.27 -9.95 4.40
C VAL A 330 2.93 -9.33 4.79
N MET A 331 3.01 -8.14 5.34
CA MET A 331 1.88 -7.25 5.56
C MET A 331 2.09 -5.99 4.73
N VAL A 332 1.03 -5.44 4.18
CA VAL A 332 1.02 -4.09 3.61
C VAL A 332 0.17 -3.19 4.49
N GLY A 333 0.78 -2.10 4.94
CA GLY A 333 0.12 -1.08 5.75
C GLY A 333 0.15 0.29 5.09
N CYS A 334 -0.48 1.24 5.77
CA CYS A 334 -0.49 2.65 5.37
C CYS A 334 -0.18 3.56 6.55
N MET A 335 -0.11 4.84 6.26
CA MET A 335 -0.20 5.91 7.25
C MET A 335 -1.65 6.43 7.28
N THR A 336 -1.89 7.55 7.93
CA THR A 336 -3.11 8.32 7.69
C THR A 336 -2.93 9.04 6.35
N GLU A 337 -3.65 8.60 5.34
CA GLU A 337 -3.45 8.93 3.93
C GLU A 337 -4.79 9.11 3.23
N THR A 338 -4.79 9.77 2.06
CA THR A 338 -5.97 9.79 1.19
C THR A 338 -6.14 8.45 0.46
N SER A 339 -7.29 8.30 -0.20
CA SER A 339 -7.50 7.17 -1.11
C SER A 339 -6.44 7.06 -2.23
N CYS A 340 -5.59 8.08 -2.46
CA CYS A 340 -4.49 8.00 -3.41
C CYS A 340 -3.43 6.99 -2.97
N ALA A 341 -2.76 7.25 -1.85
CA ALA A 341 -1.69 6.39 -1.36
C ALA A 341 -2.23 5.03 -0.87
N VAL A 342 -3.41 5.02 -0.22
CA VAL A 342 -4.03 3.76 0.21
C VAL A 342 -4.38 2.87 -0.98
N SER A 343 -4.89 3.42 -2.10
CA SER A 343 -5.16 2.62 -3.31
C SER A 343 -3.89 2.14 -4.00
N ALA A 344 -2.80 2.91 -3.95
CA ALA A 344 -1.50 2.49 -4.44
C ALA A 344 -0.97 1.29 -3.64
N ALA A 345 -1.01 1.35 -2.31
CA ALA A 345 -0.64 0.24 -1.43
C ALA A 345 -1.53 -0.99 -1.65
N ALA A 346 -2.84 -0.78 -1.84
CA ALA A 346 -3.80 -1.84 -2.10
C ALA A 346 -3.52 -2.63 -3.38
N GLN A 347 -2.81 -2.07 -4.39
CA GLN A 347 -2.40 -2.84 -5.57
C GLN A 347 -1.51 -4.05 -5.22
N LEU A 348 -0.81 -4.01 -4.08
CA LEU A 348 0.03 -5.10 -3.56
C LEU A 348 -0.77 -6.15 -2.78
N SER A 349 -1.98 -5.81 -2.33
CA SER A 349 -2.74 -6.62 -1.37
C SER A 349 -2.94 -8.09 -1.78
N PRO A 350 -3.15 -8.46 -3.06
CA PRO A 350 -3.33 -9.86 -3.42
C PRO A 350 -2.06 -10.72 -3.29
N ALA A 351 -0.89 -10.12 -3.01
CA ALA A 351 0.39 -10.81 -2.90
C ALA A 351 0.88 -10.93 -1.44
N VAL A 352 0.09 -10.46 -0.45
CA VAL A 352 0.52 -10.40 0.95
C VAL A 352 -0.37 -11.26 1.87
N ASP A 353 0.05 -11.44 3.13
CA ASP A 353 -0.69 -12.26 4.12
C ASP A 353 -1.66 -11.42 4.96
N PHE A 354 -1.35 -10.14 5.20
CA PHE A 354 -2.14 -9.22 6.02
C PHE A 354 -2.22 -7.84 5.38
N CYS A 355 -3.33 -7.14 5.62
CA CYS A 355 -3.53 -5.76 5.19
C CYS A 355 -3.96 -4.88 6.36
N ASP A 356 -3.38 -3.66 6.42
CA ASP A 356 -3.73 -2.58 7.33
C ASP A 356 -3.88 -1.28 6.52
N LEU A 357 -4.97 -1.22 5.74
CA LEU A 357 -5.21 -0.21 4.71
C LEU A 357 -6.48 0.60 5.01
N ASP A 358 -6.56 1.14 6.20
CA ASP A 358 -7.68 1.92 6.72
C ASP A 358 -7.42 3.44 6.76
N GLY A 359 -6.23 3.91 6.35
CA GLY A 359 -5.80 5.30 6.52
C GLY A 359 -6.78 6.33 5.95
N ASN A 360 -7.39 6.04 4.79
CA ASN A 360 -8.40 6.90 4.17
C ASN A 360 -9.78 6.84 4.87
N LEU A 361 -10.04 5.83 5.70
CA LEU A 361 -11.26 5.73 6.48
C LEU A 361 -11.18 6.56 7.77
N LEU A 362 -9.99 6.92 8.20
CA LEU A 362 -9.72 7.71 9.40
C LEU A 362 -9.85 9.23 9.17
N ILE A 363 -9.97 9.70 7.92
CA ILE A 363 -10.02 11.11 7.55
C ILE A 363 -11.43 11.57 7.14
N THR A 364 -11.65 12.90 7.13
CA THR A 364 -12.93 13.52 6.74
C THR A 364 -12.87 14.23 5.40
N ASN A 365 -11.69 14.61 4.93
CA ASN A 365 -11.45 15.47 3.77
C ASN A 365 -10.57 14.78 2.70
N ASP A 366 -10.96 13.56 2.31
CA ASP A 366 -10.28 12.85 1.22
C ASP A 366 -10.30 13.64 -0.10
N LEU A 367 -9.25 13.53 -0.88
CA LEU A 367 -9.10 14.19 -2.18
C LEU A 367 -9.47 13.30 -3.36
N PHE A 368 -9.66 12.00 -3.11
CA PHE A 368 -9.86 11.00 -4.14
C PHE A 368 -10.91 9.96 -3.76
N ARG A 369 -11.47 9.32 -4.78
CA ARG A 369 -12.13 8.03 -4.65
C ARG A 369 -11.20 6.95 -5.20
N GLY A 370 -11.02 5.86 -4.46
CA GLY A 370 -10.13 4.77 -4.83
C GLY A 370 -10.66 3.41 -4.45
N MET A 371 -9.82 2.56 -3.89
CA MET A 371 -10.20 1.26 -3.36
C MET A 371 -11.28 1.41 -2.28
N LYS A 372 -12.09 0.39 -2.12
CA LYS A 372 -13.17 0.35 -1.13
C LYS A 372 -12.97 -0.81 -0.17
N VAL A 373 -13.48 -0.64 1.04
CA VAL A 373 -13.65 -1.73 2.00
C VAL A 373 -15.14 -2.06 2.09
N VAL A 374 -15.50 -3.30 1.81
CA VAL A 374 -16.89 -3.78 1.83
C VAL A 374 -16.97 -5.03 2.70
N GLY A 375 -17.58 -4.93 3.88
CA GLY A 375 -17.62 -6.04 4.84
C GLY A 375 -16.22 -6.54 5.25
N GLY A 376 -15.28 -5.63 5.45
CA GLY A 376 -13.87 -5.95 5.77
C GLY A 376 -12.98 -6.26 4.56
N HIS A 377 -13.58 -6.63 3.41
CA HIS A 377 -12.84 -7.02 2.21
C HIS A 377 -12.34 -5.81 1.42
N ILE A 378 -11.10 -5.88 0.94
CA ILE A 378 -10.53 -4.91 0.01
C ILE A 378 -11.11 -5.16 -1.38
N VAL A 379 -11.76 -4.14 -1.94
CA VAL A 379 -12.29 -4.16 -3.31
C VAL A 379 -11.42 -3.23 -4.17
N LEU A 380 -10.55 -3.84 -4.97
CA LEU A 380 -9.67 -3.13 -5.89
C LEU A 380 -10.49 -2.63 -7.10
N PRO A 381 -10.38 -1.33 -7.46
CA PRO A 381 -11.03 -0.83 -8.66
C PRO A 381 -10.44 -1.45 -9.92
N ASP A 382 -11.31 -1.83 -10.87
CA ASP A 382 -10.92 -2.23 -12.22
C ASP A 382 -10.78 -0.98 -13.12
N ARG A 383 -9.90 -0.07 -12.70
CA ARG A 383 -9.57 1.18 -13.40
C ARG A 383 -8.08 1.27 -13.62
N PRO A 384 -7.64 1.88 -14.75
CA PRO A 384 -6.22 2.08 -15.04
C PRO A 384 -5.48 2.85 -13.93
N GLY A 385 -4.17 2.63 -13.86
CA GLY A 385 -3.30 3.25 -12.86
C GLY A 385 -3.43 2.57 -11.50
N ILE A 386 -3.47 3.36 -10.45
CA ILE A 386 -3.75 2.90 -9.09
C ILE A 386 -5.27 2.86 -8.79
N GLY A 387 -6.11 3.11 -9.80
CA GLY A 387 -7.56 2.97 -9.71
C GLY A 387 -8.31 4.14 -9.08
N ILE A 388 -7.68 5.31 -8.94
CA ILE A 388 -8.29 6.49 -8.29
C ILE A 388 -9.00 7.43 -9.28
N GLN A 389 -9.87 8.25 -8.69
CA GLN A 389 -10.49 9.42 -9.35
C GLN A 389 -10.43 10.62 -8.39
N PRO A 390 -10.01 11.80 -8.84
CA PRO A 390 -10.16 13.03 -8.07
C PRO A 390 -11.63 13.28 -7.69
N LEU A 391 -11.87 13.87 -6.51
CA LEU A 391 -13.19 14.30 -6.02
C LEU A 391 -13.56 15.67 -6.58
#